data_afb86a8093f3689e9ff7279a5e5992a6
#
_entry.id   afb86a8093f3689e9ff7279a5e5992a6
#
_cell.length_a   1.000
_cell.length_b   1.000
_cell.length_c   1.000
_cell.angle_alpha   90.00
_cell.angle_beta   90.00
_cell.angle_gamma   90.00
#
_symmetry.space_group_name_H-M   'P 1'
#
loop_
_entity.id
_entity.type
_entity.pdbx_description
1 polymer ?
#
loop_
_entity_poly.entity_id
_entity_poly.type
_entity_poly.pdbx_seq_one_letter_code
_entity_poly.pdbx_strand_id
1 'polypeptide(L)'
;MSKRPKILVVGSFVMDQIAITEVVPREGQTVLGKTFQKAPGGKGANQAVQAARLGADVTMVGKLGHDANGEEMIRVCREAGINVSHVLYDDELASGCAVIILQEKPGEGRQNRILVIPGTNMAITPEDVAFLREDIKNYDIVILQLEIPMEINEIVAKYAYDAGVPVMLNSAPSAPLSDELLACLSYISPNETEIEDMTGVHIEHVGNNVNMDDVRKAAGILRGKGVKNVLVTMGSAGAFLSNDEGEFYGPCATGVKVADPTAAGDSFVGAFCTGACCGWDMETIIRFANHTAAVTVSRMGAMPSLPTLEMVEEGMKARGLEVPDTSALK
;
A
#
# COMPACT_ATOMS: atom_id res chain seq x y z
N MET A 1 9.80 -13.20 24.91
CA MET A 1 10.21 -12.62 23.62
C MET A 1 8.92 -12.41 22.84
N SER A 2 8.64 -11.19 22.38
CA SER A 2 7.51 -10.92 21.48
C SER A 2 7.71 -11.74 20.20
N LYS A 3 6.65 -12.36 19.71
CA LYS A 3 6.68 -13.13 18.46
C LYS A 3 6.79 -12.18 17.28
N ARG A 4 7.64 -12.51 16.29
CA ARG A 4 7.73 -11.77 15.04
C ARG A 4 6.37 -11.73 14.34
N PRO A 5 5.86 -10.55 13.92
CA PRO A 5 4.59 -10.44 13.19
C PRO A 5 4.56 -11.30 11.94
N LYS A 6 3.48 -12.05 11.74
CA LYS A 6 3.22 -12.84 10.54
C LYS A 6 2.15 -12.16 9.70
N ILE A 7 2.52 -11.65 8.54
CA ILE A 7 1.65 -10.85 7.68
C ILE A 7 1.39 -11.61 6.37
N LEU A 8 0.12 -11.80 6.04
CA LEU A 8 -0.29 -12.30 4.73
C LEU A 8 -0.65 -11.11 3.84
N VAL A 9 -0.08 -11.06 2.65
CA VAL A 9 -0.48 -10.10 1.61
C VAL A 9 -1.04 -10.88 0.43
N VAL A 10 -2.30 -10.61 0.07
CA VAL A 10 -2.90 -11.12 -1.17
C VAL A 10 -3.11 -9.92 -2.08
N GLY A 11 -2.38 -9.88 -3.20
CA GLY A 11 -2.37 -8.65 -3.99
C GLY A 11 -1.52 -8.70 -5.26
N SER A 12 -1.32 -7.51 -5.80
CA SER A 12 -0.78 -7.25 -7.12
C SER A 12 0.73 -7.21 -7.19
N PHE A 13 1.22 -7.48 -8.41
CA PHE A 13 2.56 -7.20 -8.89
C PHE A 13 2.47 -6.34 -10.15
N VAL A 14 3.16 -5.20 -10.18
CA VAL A 14 3.16 -4.30 -11.35
C VAL A 14 4.58 -3.85 -11.62
N MET A 15 5.06 -4.04 -12.86
CA MET A 15 6.35 -3.49 -13.29
C MET A 15 6.15 -2.10 -13.88
N ASP A 16 6.62 -1.06 -13.22
CA ASP A 16 6.62 0.29 -13.75
C ASP A 16 7.66 0.43 -14.87
N GLN A 17 7.20 0.86 -16.04
CA GLN A 17 8.01 1.14 -17.23
C GLN A 17 7.99 2.64 -17.50
N ILE A 18 9.02 3.35 -17.06
CA ILE A 18 9.05 4.81 -16.99
C ILE A 18 9.88 5.36 -18.14
N ALA A 19 9.23 6.04 -19.08
CA ALA A 19 9.88 6.79 -20.15
C ALA A 19 9.90 8.28 -19.82
N ILE A 20 11.08 8.89 -19.73
CA ILE A 20 11.23 10.31 -19.44
C ILE A 20 11.42 11.09 -20.73
N THR A 21 10.65 12.14 -20.94
CA THR A 21 10.70 12.99 -22.14
C THR A 21 10.36 14.45 -21.82
N GLU A 22 10.82 15.39 -22.68
CA GLU A 22 10.36 16.80 -22.62
C GLU A 22 9.02 17.01 -23.32
N VAL A 23 8.75 16.19 -24.34
CA VAL A 23 7.56 16.32 -25.19
C VAL A 23 6.81 15.00 -25.21
N VAL A 24 5.55 15.04 -24.79
CA VAL A 24 4.66 13.87 -24.97
C VAL A 24 4.19 13.82 -26.41
N PRO A 25 4.29 12.67 -27.09
CA PRO A 25 3.89 12.56 -28.48
C PRO A 25 2.38 12.78 -28.65
N ARG A 26 2.00 13.51 -29.70
CA ARG A 26 0.61 13.58 -30.18
C ARG A 26 0.31 12.39 -31.06
N GLU A 27 -0.95 12.20 -31.41
CA GLU A 27 -1.36 11.17 -32.37
C GLU A 27 -0.53 11.24 -33.65
N GLY A 28 0.03 10.11 -34.08
CA GLY A 28 0.90 9.99 -35.25
C GLY A 28 2.30 10.60 -35.12
N GLN A 29 2.65 11.19 -33.97
CA GLN A 29 3.97 11.81 -33.76
C GLN A 29 4.95 10.86 -33.10
N THR A 30 6.19 10.84 -33.60
CA THR A 30 7.34 10.17 -32.97
C THR A 30 8.20 11.23 -32.29
N VAL A 31 8.55 11.02 -31.00
CA VAL A 31 9.46 11.87 -30.24
C VAL A 31 10.61 11.05 -29.66
N LEU A 32 11.76 11.70 -29.45
CA LEU A 32 12.89 11.07 -28.77
C LEU A 32 12.72 11.26 -27.25
N GLY A 33 12.75 10.17 -26.50
CA GLY A 33 12.83 10.19 -25.03
C GLY A 33 14.26 10.48 -24.55
N LYS A 34 14.39 10.85 -23.26
CA LYS A 34 15.68 11.08 -22.58
C LYS A 34 16.22 9.79 -21.97
N THR A 35 15.41 9.11 -21.21
CA THR A 35 15.77 7.88 -20.48
C THR A 35 14.59 6.93 -20.38
N PHE A 36 14.91 5.67 -20.16
CA PHE A 36 13.96 4.62 -19.85
C PHE A 36 14.43 3.85 -18.61
N GLN A 37 13.53 3.56 -17.70
CA GLN A 37 13.81 2.80 -16.47
C GLN A 37 12.67 1.83 -16.20
N LYS A 38 12.98 0.73 -15.53
CA LYS A 38 12.01 -0.18 -14.95
C LYS A 38 12.14 -0.16 -13.44
N ALA A 39 11.00 -0.20 -12.74
CA ALA A 39 10.97 -0.31 -11.29
C ALA A 39 9.91 -1.34 -10.87
N PRO A 40 10.28 -2.35 -10.08
CA PRO A 40 9.30 -3.23 -9.47
C PRO A 40 8.35 -2.44 -8.57
N GLY A 41 7.06 -2.79 -8.60
CA GLY A 41 5.99 -2.12 -7.87
C GLY A 41 4.75 -3.01 -7.82
N GLY A 42 3.58 -2.37 -7.78
CA GLY A 42 2.30 -2.97 -7.46
C GLY A 42 1.99 -2.84 -5.97
N LYS A 43 0.77 -2.43 -5.63
CA LYS A 43 0.41 -2.12 -4.24
C LYS A 43 0.64 -3.31 -3.32
N GLY A 44 0.22 -4.51 -3.73
CA GLY A 44 0.45 -5.74 -2.96
C GLY A 44 1.92 -5.98 -2.66
N ALA A 45 2.74 -6.00 -3.70
CA ALA A 45 4.17 -6.25 -3.57
C ALA A 45 4.90 -5.13 -2.81
N ASN A 46 4.52 -3.84 -3.01
CA ASN A 46 5.08 -2.73 -2.25
C ASN A 46 4.81 -2.87 -0.74
N GLN A 47 3.56 -3.17 -0.35
CA GLN A 47 3.14 -3.34 1.04
C GLN A 47 3.81 -4.55 1.68
N ALA A 48 3.94 -5.65 0.94
CA ALA A 48 4.66 -6.85 1.39
C ALA A 48 6.16 -6.56 1.61
N VAL A 49 6.82 -5.89 0.65
CA VAL A 49 8.24 -5.51 0.76
C VAL A 49 8.45 -4.55 1.92
N GLN A 50 7.55 -3.57 2.12
CA GLN A 50 7.68 -2.65 3.24
C GLN A 50 7.59 -3.38 4.58
N ALA A 51 6.59 -4.22 4.78
CA ALA A 51 6.44 -4.99 6.03
C ALA A 51 7.65 -5.91 6.29
N ALA A 52 8.15 -6.59 5.24
CA ALA A 52 9.33 -7.45 5.36
C ALA A 52 10.60 -6.66 5.70
N ARG A 53 10.83 -5.48 5.08
CA ARG A 53 11.96 -4.60 5.40
C ARG A 53 11.90 -4.02 6.81
N LEU A 54 10.72 -3.96 7.41
CA LEU A 54 10.53 -3.61 8.81
C LEU A 54 10.72 -4.79 9.76
N GLY A 55 10.94 -6.00 9.25
CA GLY A 55 11.25 -7.18 10.04
C GLY A 55 10.08 -8.14 10.27
N ALA A 56 8.92 -7.94 9.65
CA ALA A 56 7.82 -8.89 9.69
C ALA A 56 8.15 -10.18 8.89
N ASP A 57 7.54 -11.30 9.29
CA ASP A 57 7.51 -12.55 8.52
C ASP A 57 6.33 -12.46 7.53
N VAL A 58 6.64 -12.22 6.25
CA VAL A 58 5.63 -11.91 5.23
C VAL A 58 5.48 -13.06 4.25
N THR A 59 4.24 -13.45 3.98
CA THR A 59 3.87 -14.33 2.87
C THR A 59 3.09 -13.54 1.84
N MET A 60 3.51 -13.63 0.57
CA MET A 60 2.82 -13.00 -0.56
C MET A 60 2.09 -14.05 -1.39
N VAL A 61 0.81 -13.77 -1.67
CA VAL A 61 -0.04 -14.50 -2.61
C VAL A 61 -0.37 -13.56 -3.76
N GLY A 62 -0.14 -14.00 -4.98
CA GLY A 62 -0.39 -13.23 -6.19
C GLY A 62 -0.05 -14.04 -7.43
N LYS A 63 -0.13 -13.43 -8.60
CA LYS A 63 0.10 -14.14 -9.87
C LYS A 63 1.00 -13.34 -10.81
N LEU A 64 1.97 -14.01 -11.40
CA LEU A 64 2.94 -13.47 -12.35
C LEU A 64 2.86 -14.23 -13.67
N GLY A 65 3.34 -13.64 -14.75
CA GLY A 65 3.59 -14.35 -16.00
C GLY A 65 5.00 -14.93 -16.06
N HIS A 66 5.22 -15.89 -16.93
CA HIS A 66 6.55 -16.41 -17.27
C HIS A 66 7.31 -15.41 -18.18
N ASP A 67 7.62 -14.23 -17.64
CA ASP A 67 8.32 -13.16 -18.35
C ASP A 67 9.41 -12.49 -17.48
N ALA A 68 10.26 -11.69 -18.12
CA ALA A 68 11.35 -11.00 -17.43
C ALA A 68 10.88 -10.00 -16.33
N ASN A 69 9.65 -9.49 -16.42
CA ASN A 69 9.09 -8.65 -15.35
C ASN A 69 8.72 -9.51 -14.13
N GLY A 70 8.10 -10.69 -14.36
CA GLY A 70 7.79 -11.63 -13.29
C GLY A 70 9.04 -12.15 -12.58
N GLU A 71 10.08 -12.50 -13.33
CA GLU A 71 11.37 -12.94 -12.78
C GLU A 71 12.01 -11.87 -11.88
N GLU A 72 11.99 -10.61 -12.32
CA GLU A 72 12.55 -9.49 -11.56
C GLU A 72 11.73 -9.21 -10.28
N MET A 73 10.39 -9.21 -10.37
CA MET A 73 9.53 -8.95 -9.23
C MET A 73 9.66 -10.04 -8.15
N ILE A 74 9.71 -11.32 -8.56
CA ILE A 74 9.91 -12.42 -7.61
C ILE A 74 11.31 -12.39 -6.97
N ARG A 75 12.34 -11.98 -7.73
CA ARG A 75 13.71 -11.81 -7.22
C ARG A 75 13.75 -10.78 -6.10
N VAL A 76 13.15 -9.60 -6.32
CA VAL A 76 13.13 -8.52 -5.32
C VAL A 76 12.35 -8.93 -4.05
N CYS A 77 11.24 -9.65 -4.20
CA CYS A 77 10.48 -10.17 -3.05
C CYS A 77 11.32 -11.19 -2.24
N ARG A 78 12.02 -12.09 -2.91
CA ARG A 78 12.92 -13.05 -2.24
C ARG A 78 14.09 -12.36 -1.52
N GLU A 79 14.68 -11.34 -2.14
CA GLU A 79 15.75 -10.54 -1.52
C GLU A 79 15.26 -9.75 -0.29
N ALA A 80 13.98 -9.35 -0.26
CA ALA A 80 13.35 -8.76 0.91
C ALA A 80 12.99 -9.78 2.01
N GLY A 81 13.22 -11.07 1.79
CA GLY A 81 12.91 -12.13 2.76
C GLY A 81 11.45 -12.59 2.75
N ILE A 82 10.67 -12.25 1.73
CA ILE A 82 9.26 -12.63 1.62
C ILE A 82 9.13 -14.09 1.21
N ASN A 83 8.24 -14.82 1.86
CA ASN A 83 7.81 -16.14 1.42
C ASN A 83 6.93 -16.00 0.16
N VAL A 84 7.46 -16.46 -0.96
CA VAL A 84 6.81 -16.40 -2.28
C VAL A 84 6.34 -17.78 -2.78
N SER A 85 6.23 -18.76 -1.88
CA SER A 85 5.81 -20.13 -2.26
C SER A 85 4.38 -20.21 -2.81
N HIS A 86 3.57 -19.19 -2.54
CA HIS A 86 2.19 -19.06 -3.00
C HIS A 86 2.03 -17.99 -4.11
N VAL A 87 3.14 -17.54 -4.71
CA VAL A 87 3.07 -16.75 -5.94
C VAL A 87 2.95 -17.71 -7.11
N LEU A 88 1.85 -17.59 -7.83
CA LEU A 88 1.50 -18.44 -8.96
C LEU A 88 2.03 -17.87 -10.27
N TYR A 89 2.06 -18.70 -11.30
CA TYR A 89 2.46 -18.30 -12.64
C TYR A 89 1.35 -18.63 -13.64
N ASP A 90 1.19 -17.76 -14.62
CA ASP A 90 0.29 -17.91 -15.74
C ASP A 90 1.11 -18.14 -17.01
N ASP A 91 0.72 -19.15 -17.81
CA ASP A 91 1.45 -19.54 -19.02
C ASP A 91 1.09 -18.69 -20.25
N GLU A 92 -0.04 -17.96 -20.21
CA GLU A 92 -0.58 -17.23 -21.36
C GLU A 92 -0.49 -15.71 -21.18
N LEU A 93 -0.71 -15.22 -19.95
CA LEU A 93 -0.77 -13.80 -19.64
C LEU A 93 0.58 -13.27 -19.16
N ALA A 94 0.88 -12.04 -19.60
CA ALA A 94 2.05 -11.33 -19.10
C ALA A 94 1.83 -10.80 -17.69
N SER A 95 2.91 -10.64 -16.94
CA SER A 95 2.93 -9.96 -15.64
C SER A 95 2.37 -8.55 -15.76
N GLY A 96 1.68 -8.07 -14.72
CA GLY A 96 1.15 -6.70 -14.67
C GLY A 96 2.25 -5.67 -14.90
N CYS A 97 1.93 -4.62 -15.66
CA CYS A 97 2.85 -3.51 -15.86
C CYS A 97 2.11 -2.16 -15.95
N ALA A 98 2.84 -1.08 -15.63
CA ALA A 98 2.39 0.28 -15.88
C ALA A 98 3.33 0.97 -16.86
N VAL A 99 2.77 1.54 -17.93
CA VAL A 99 3.53 2.39 -18.87
C VAL A 99 3.36 3.82 -18.41
N ILE A 100 4.48 4.43 -17.99
CA ILE A 100 4.50 5.77 -17.41
C ILE A 100 5.30 6.69 -18.34
N ILE A 101 4.64 7.69 -18.90
CA ILE A 101 5.33 8.79 -19.60
C ILE A 101 5.49 9.93 -18.60
N LEU A 102 6.73 10.17 -18.19
CA LEU A 102 7.09 11.26 -17.29
C LEU A 102 7.61 12.45 -18.12
N GLN A 103 6.79 13.49 -18.22
CA GLN A 103 7.18 14.70 -18.89
C GLN A 103 7.96 15.59 -17.94
N GLU A 104 9.19 15.94 -18.31
CA GLU A 104 10.05 16.90 -17.60
C GLU A 104 10.41 18.07 -18.51
N LYS A 105 9.79 19.21 -18.27
CA LYS A 105 10.15 20.45 -18.94
C LYS A 105 10.97 21.34 -18.03
N PRO A 106 12.01 22.01 -18.55
CA PRO A 106 12.75 23.00 -17.76
C PRO A 106 11.82 24.08 -17.19
N GLY A 107 11.80 24.22 -15.86
CA GLY A 107 10.99 25.25 -15.16
C GLY A 107 9.50 24.95 -14.97
N GLU A 108 8.95 23.85 -15.51
CA GLU A 108 7.50 23.54 -15.42
C GLU A 108 7.17 22.40 -14.45
N GLY A 109 8.17 21.78 -13.81
CA GLY A 109 7.95 20.61 -12.95
C GLY A 109 7.75 19.32 -13.75
N ARG A 110 7.23 18.27 -13.07
CA ARG A 110 7.00 16.94 -13.65
C ARG A 110 5.51 16.68 -13.80
N GLN A 111 5.11 16.11 -14.95
CA GLN A 111 3.77 15.62 -15.20
C GLN A 111 3.85 14.18 -15.67
N ASN A 112 2.97 13.31 -15.16
CA ASN A 112 2.91 11.91 -15.58
C ASN A 112 1.63 11.61 -16.36
N ARG A 113 1.72 10.58 -17.21
CA ARG A 113 0.59 9.87 -17.82
C ARG A 113 0.83 8.40 -17.61
N ILE A 114 -0.16 7.73 -17.03
CA ILE A 114 -0.01 6.35 -16.58
C ILE A 114 -1.08 5.50 -17.26
N LEU A 115 -0.66 4.40 -17.89
CA LEU A 115 -1.51 3.35 -18.40
C LEU A 115 -1.18 2.06 -17.65
N VAL A 116 -2.11 1.54 -16.87
CA VAL A 116 -1.96 0.28 -16.15
C VAL A 116 -2.51 -0.86 -17.00
N ILE A 117 -1.69 -1.89 -17.18
CA ILE A 117 -2.07 -3.17 -17.77
C ILE A 117 -2.00 -4.20 -16.63
N PRO A 118 -3.16 -4.64 -16.10
CA PRO A 118 -3.17 -5.49 -14.91
C PRO A 118 -2.56 -6.88 -15.15
N GLY A 119 -2.63 -7.40 -16.38
CA GLY A 119 -2.06 -8.70 -16.73
C GLY A 119 -2.57 -9.81 -15.82
N THR A 120 -1.65 -10.64 -15.35
CA THR A 120 -1.93 -11.80 -14.49
C THR A 120 -2.57 -11.44 -13.15
N ASN A 121 -2.49 -10.19 -12.68
CA ASN A 121 -3.16 -9.79 -11.45
C ASN A 121 -4.66 -10.03 -11.49
N MET A 122 -5.30 -9.86 -12.66
CA MET A 122 -6.73 -10.09 -12.85
C MET A 122 -7.09 -11.54 -13.18
N ALA A 123 -6.11 -12.43 -13.22
CA ALA A 123 -6.29 -13.87 -13.48
C ALA A 123 -6.18 -14.73 -12.22
N ILE A 124 -6.15 -14.13 -11.03
CA ILE A 124 -6.23 -14.87 -9.77
C ILE A 124 -7.66 -15.40 -9.64
N THR A 125 -7.80 -16.69 -9.36
CA THR A 125 -9.09 -17.38 -9.25
C THR A 125 -9.41 -17.78 -7.80
N PRO A 126 -10.67 -18.11 -7.47
CA PRO A 126 -11.03 -18.62 -6.16
C PRO A 126 -10.25 -19.90 -5.76
N GLU A 127 -9.92 -20.75 -6.72
CA GLU A 127 -9.12 -21.96 -6.52
C GLU A 127 -7.69 -21.63 -6.10
N ASP A 128 -7.11 -20.57 -6.66
CA ASP A 128 -5.76 -20.10 -6.36
C ASP A 128 -5.61 -19.69 -4.88
N VAL A 129 -6.68 -19.28 -4.22
CA VAL A 129 -6.70 -18.82 -2.82
C VAL A 129 -7.44 -19.79 -1.87
N ALA A 130 -7.96 -20.93 -2.37
CA ALA A 130 -8.77 -21.86 -1.58
C ALA A 130 -8.03 -22.43 -0.37
N PHE A 131 -6.70 -22.62 -0.46
CA PHE A 131 -5.87 -23.11 0.65
C PHE A 131 -5.89 -22.17 1.86
N LEU A 132 -6.14 -20.87 1.66
CA LEU A 132 -6.22 -19.87 2.73
C LEU A 132 -7.39 -20.14 3.69
N ARG A 133 -8.41 -20.89 3.29
CA ARG A 133 -9.50 -21.28 4.20
C ARG A 133 -8.97 -21.97 5.48
N GLU A 134 -7.91 -22.76 5.34
CA GLU A 134 -7.30 -23.48 6.48
C GLU A 134 -6.07 -22.74 7.03
N ASP A 135 -5.31 -22.07 6.18
CA ASP A 135 -4.00 -21.51 6.54
C ASP A 135 -4.05 -20.10 7.09
N ILE A 136 -5.11 -19.33 6.80
CA ILE A 136 -5.20 -17.90 7.14
C ILE A 136 -5.08 -17.64 8.65
N LYS A 137 -5.52 -18.56 9.48
CA LYS A 137 -5.41 -18.51 10.96
C LYS A 137 -3.96 -18.49 11.50
N ASN A 138 -2.98 -18.77 10.64
CA ASN A 138 -1.56 -18.75 11.01
C ASN A 138 -0.95 -17.36 10.94
N TYR A 139 -1.68 -16.37 10.44
CA TYR A 139 -1.25 -14.97 10.27
C TYR A 139 -1.86 -14.07 11.33
N ASP A 140 -1.14 -13.00 11.65
CA ASP A 140 -1.58 -11.99 12.64
C ASP A 140 -2.43 -10.89 11.98
N ILE A 141 -2.28 -10.68 10.66
CA ILE A 141 -3.08 -9.76 9.84
C ILE A 141 -3.02 -10.14 8.36
N VAL A 142 -4.09 -9.81 7.62
CA VAL A 142 -4.16 -9.90 6.14
C VAL A 142 -4.20 -8.51 5.55
N ILE A 143 -3.42 -8.26 4.50
CA ILE A 143 -3.41 -6.99 3.74
C ILE A 143 -3.93 -7.26 2.33
N LEU A 144 -4.91 -6.45 1.92
CA LEU A 144 -5.59 -6.50 0.61
C LEU A 144 -5.52 -5.13 -0.08
N GLN A 145 -5.63 -5.12 -1.42
CA GLN A 145 -5.71 -3.92 -2.25
C GLN A 145 -6.66 -4.19 -3.43
N LEU A 146 -7.02 -3.14 -4.19
CA LEU A 146 -8.02 -3.24 -5.26
C LEU A 146 -7.40 -3.38 -6.67
N GLU A 147 -6.19 -3.96 -6.77
CA GLU A 147 -5.52 -4.26 -8.06
C GLU A 147 -5.63 -5.73 -8.49
N ILE A 148 -6.47 -6.51 -7.80
CA ILE A 148 -6.82 -7.91 -8.10
C ILE A 148 -8.34 -8.04 -8.20
N PRO A 149 -8.91 -9.16 -8.70
CA PRO A 149 -10.36 -9.31 -8.79
C PRO A 149 -11.05 -9.06 -7.44
N MET A 150 -12.14 -8.28 -7.44
CA MET A 150 -12.89 -7.96 -6.22
C MET A 150 -13.38 -9.23 -5.52
N GLU A 151 -13.82 -10.23 -6.27
CA GLU A 151 -14.23 -11.53 -5.74
C GLU A 151 -13.15 -12.17 -4.86
N ILE A 152 -11.87 -12.04 -5.23
CA ILE A 152 -10.77 -12.59 -4.45
C ILE A 152 -10.61 -11.83 -3.13
N ASN A 153 -10.73 -10.50 -3.16
CA ASN A 153 -10.73 -9.70 -1.93
C ASN A 153 -11.87 -10.10 -0.99
N GLU A 154 -13.09 -10.30 -1.53
CA GLU A 154 -14.26 -10.73 -0.75
C GLU A 154 -14.07 -12.12 -0.14
N ILE A 155 -13.58 -13.08 -0.92
CA ILE A 155 -13.31 -14.45 -0.46
C ILE A 155 -12.26 -14.46 0.66
N VAL A 156 -11.13 -13.79 0.46
CA VAL A 156 -10.02 -13.78 1.43
C VAL A 156 -10.41 -13.02 2.69
N ALA A 157 -11.09 -11.86 2.56
CA ALA A 157 -11.60 -11.13 3.72
C ALA A 157 -12.59 -11.97 4.54
N LYS A 158 -13.47 -12.73 3.88
CA LYS A 158 -14.40 -13.64 4.56
C LYS A 158 -13.67 -14.76 5.28
N TYR A 159 -12.66 -15.40 4.68
CA TYR A 159 -11.86 -16.43 5.34
C TYR A 159 -11.16 -15.88 6.59
N ALA A 160 -10.58 -14.67 6.50
CA ALA A 160 -9.92 -14.02 7.62
C ALA A 160 -10.91 -13.68 8.74
N TYR A 161 -12.06 -13.10 8.37
CA TYR A 161 -13.13 -12.77 9.33
C TYR A 161 -13.62 -14.00 10.10
N ASP A 162 -13.89 -15.12 9.39
CA ASP A 162 -14.35 -16.38 10.00
C ASP A 162 -13.28 -17.00 10.91
N ALA A 163 -12.01 -16.79 10.60
CA ALA A 163 -10.88 -17.26 11.41
C ALA A 163 -10.50 -16.29 12.55
N GLY A 164 -11.14 -15.11 12.63
CA GLY A 164 -10.81 -14.08 13.63
C GLY A 164 -9.50 -13.36 13.37
N VAL A 165 -8.99 -13.38 12.13
CA VAL A 165 -7.76 -12.70 11.72
C VAL A 165 -8.11 -11.30 11.19
N PRO A 166 -7.47 -10.23 11.70
CA PRO A 166 -7.71 -8.88 11.21
C PRO A 166 -7.42 -8.71 9.71
N VAL A 167 -8.25 -7.91 9.04
CA VAL A 167 -8.07 -7.55 7.61
C VAL A 167 -7.85 -6.06 7.49
N MET A 168 -6.77 -5.66 6.82
CA MET A 168 -6.51 -4.32 6.32
C MET A 168 -6.80 -4.28 4.82
N LEU A 169 -7.75 -3.44 4.39
CA LEU A 169 -7.94 -3.11 2.98
C LEU A 169 -7.38 -1.72 2.68
N ASN A 170 -6.37 -1.64 1.83
CA ASN A 170 -6.02 -0.39 1.15
C ASN A 170 -6.97 -0.22 -0.04
N SER A 171 -7.88 0.73 0.02
CA SER A 171 -8.97 0.92 -0.95
C SER A 171 -8.53 1.57 -2.26
N ALA A 172 -7.32 1.31 -2.70
CA ALA A 172 -6.69 1.83 -3.90
C ALA A 172 -6.48 0.74 -4.97
N PRO A 173 -6.75 1.03 -6.26
CA PRO A 173 -7.48 2.20 -6.77
C PRO A 173 -8.95 2.17 -6.35
N SER A 174 -9.60 3.34 -6.29
CA SER A 174 -11.01 3.46 -5.88
C SER A 174 -11.93 2.55 -6.68
N ALA A 175 -12.78 1.80 -5.99
CA ALA A 175 -13.81 0.94 -6.58
C ALA A 175 -15.00 0.82 -5.62
N PRO A 176 -16.21 0.53 -6.13
CA PRO A 176 -17.36 0.21 -5.27
C PRO A 176 -17.08 -1.03 -4.42
N LEU A 177 -17.38 -0.96 -3.12
CA LEU A 177 -17.23 -2.07 -2.18
C LEU A 177 -18.59 -2.55 -1.71
N SER A 178 -18.77 -3.88 -1.62
CA SER A 178 -19.99 -4.48 -1.04
C SER A 178 -20.04 -4.25 0.48
N ASP A 179 -21.26 -4.15 1.02
CA ASP A 179 -21.43 -4.04 2.48
C ASP A 179 -20.94 -5.31 3.18
N GLU A 180 -21.00 -6.47 2.52
CA GLU A 180 -20.46 -7.75 2.98
C GLU A 180 -18.94 -7.71 3.13
N LEU A 181 -18.21 -7.14 2.17
CA LEU A 181 -16.77 -6.94 2.28
C LEU A 181 -16.44 -5.97 3.42
N LEU A 182 -17.12 -4.82 3.47
CA LEU A 182 -16.89 -3.80 4.49
C LEU A 182 -17.08 -4.35 5.91
N ALA A 183 -18.09 -5.21 6.13
CA ALA A 183 -18.34 -5.85 7.42
C ALA A 183 -17.24 -6.84 7.84
N CYS A 184 -16.45 -7.37 6.90
CA CYS A 184 -15.32 -8.26 7.19
C CYS A 184 -14.03 -7.50 7.54
N LEU A 185 -13.97 -6.18 7.29
CA LEU A 185 -12.74 -5.40 7.47
C LEU A 185 -12.51 -5.02 8.94
N SER A 186 -11.31 -5.25 9.43
CA SER A 186 -10.83 -4.66 10.67
C SER A 186 -10.34 -3.24 10.46
N TYR A 187 -9.69 -2.99 9.33
CA TYR A 187 -9.16 -1.69 8.92
C TYR A 187 -9.47 -1.43 7.45
N ILE A 188 -9.81 -0.19 7.12
CA ILE A 188 -9.80 0.32 5.75
C ILE A 188 -8.90 1.56 5.69
N SER A 189 -8.06 1.66 4.64
CA SER A 189 -7.12 2.77 4.50
C SER A 189 -7.30 3.48 3.15
N PRO A 190 -8.31 4.35 3.02
CA PRO A 190 -8.44 5.26 1.89
C PRO A 190 -7.54 6.49 2.01
N ASN A 191 -7.23 7.10 0.86
CA ASN A 191 -6.82 8.50 0.81
C ASN A 191 -8.06 9.42 0.69
N GLU A 192 -7.82 10.75 0.58
CA GLU A 192 -8.89 11.75 0.50
C GLU A 192 -9.82 11.53 -0.70
N THR A 193 -9.27 11.23 -1.88
CA THR A 193 -10.07 10.96 -3.09
C THR A 193 -10.85 9.65 -2.97
N GLU A 194 -10.23 8.61 -2.48
CA GLU A 194 -10.85 7.29 -2.33
C GLU A 194 -12.00 7.32 -1.32
N ILE A 195 -11.85 8.03 -0.19
CA ILE A 195 -12.94 8.15 0.79
C ILE A 195 -14.09 9.01 0.27
N GLU A 196 -13.78 10.05 -0.53
CA GLU A 196 -14.79 10.85 -1.24
C GLU A 196 -15.59 9.99 -2.19
N ASP A 197 -14.93 9.17 -3.03
CA ASP A 197 -15.61 8.27 -3.97
C ASP A 197 -16.52 7.25 -3.26
N MET A 198 -16.10 6.71 -2.10
CA MET A 198 -16.85 5.72 -1.35
C MET A 198 -18.02 6.30 -0.53
N THR A 199 -17.94 7.56 -0.13
CA THR A 199 -18.91 8.16 0.82
C THR A 199 -19.71 9.31 0.23
N GLY A 200 -19.27 9.89 -0.90
CA GLY A 200 -19.83 11.10 -1.47
C GLY A 200 -19.56 12.37 -0.66
N VAL A 201 -18.71 12.31 0.36
CA VAL A 201 -18.32 13.46 1.17
C VAL A 201 -17.06 14.08 0.56
N HIS A 202 -17.20 15.28 0.01
CA HIS A 202 -16.06 16.04 -0.49
C HIS A 202 -15.19 16.53 0.68
N ILE A 203 -13.88 16.29 0.60
CA ILE A 203 -12.91 16.73 1.61
C ILE A 203 -12.36 18.10 1.19
N GLU A 204 -12.83 19.15 1.85
CA GLU A 204 -12.40 20.51 1.54
C GLU A 204 -10.99 20.80 2.07
N HIS A 205 -10.26 21.62 1.31
CA HIS A 205 -8.96 22.15 1.71
C HIS A 205 -9.05 23.66 1.96
N VAL A 206 -8.62 24.08 3.14
CA VAL A 206 -8.49 25.51 3.48
C VAL A 206 -7.01 25.88 3.50
N GLY A 207 -6.52 26.40 2.38
CA GLY A 207 -5.09 26.56 2.14
C GLY A 207 -4.38 25.22 2.06
N ASN A 208 -3.42 24.97 2.96
CA ASN A 208 -2.70 23.68 3.06
C ASN A 208 -3.32 22.73 4.10
N ASN A 209 -4.42 23.11 4.72
CA ASN A 209 -5.05 22.31 5.77
C ASN A 209 -6.28 21.57 5.20
N VAL A 210 -6.44 20.33 5.64
CA VAL A 210 -7.62 19.50 5.36
C VAL A 210 -8.73 19.85 6.35
N ASN A 211 -9.97 19.93 5.87
CA ASN A 211 -11.13 20.10 6.74
C ASN A 211 -11.42 18.80 7.51
N MET A 212 -11.04 18.74 8.77
CA MET A 212 -11.16 17.54 9.60
C MET A 212 -12.61 17.14 9.88
N ASP A 213 -13.58 18.06 9.79
CA ASP A 213 -14.99 17.71 10.00
C ASP A 213 -15.54 16.90 8.81
N ASP A 214 -15.09 17.18 7.59
CA ASP A 214 -15.41 16.37 6.42
C ASP A 214 -14.80 14.97 6.55
N VAL A 215 -13.53 14.88 6.99
CA VAL A 215 -12.85 13.60 7.23
C VAL A 215 -13.59 12.76 8.27
N ARG A 216 -13.98 13.35 9.38
CA ARG A 216 -14.79 12.69 10.43
C ARG A 216 -16.13 12.20 9.90
N LYS A 217 -16.83 13.04 9.14
CA LYS A 217 -18.10 12.69 8.51
C LYS A 217 -17.96 11.50 7.58
N ALA A 218 -16.96 11.53 6.70
CA ALA A 218 -16.69 10.45 5.76
C ALA A 218 -16.30 9.14 6.48
N ALA A 219 -15.40 9.22 7.47
CA ALA A 219 -15.02 8.07 8.29
C ALA A 219 -16.23 7.48 9.06
N GLY A 220 -17.11 8.33 9.59
CA GLY A 220 -18.34 7.92 10.27
C GLY A 220 -19.29 7.11 9.37
N ILE A 221 -19.39 7.45 8.08
CA ILE A 221 -20.17 6.69 7.10
C ILE A 221 -19.62 5.27 6.95
N LEU A 222 -18.31 5.10 6.76
CA LEU A 222 -17.70 3.78 6.62
C LEU A 222 -17.78 2.96 7.91
N ARG A 223 -17.65 3.61 9.07
CA ARG A 223 -17.90 2.95 10.37
C ARG A 223 -19.33 2.47 10.51
N GLY A 224 -20.30 3.29 10.07
CA GLY A 224 -21.71 2.91 10.03
C GLY A 224 -22.03 1.73 9.14
N LYS A 225 -21.15 1.40 8.19
CA LYS A 225 -21.21 0.20 7.34
C LYS A 225 -20.50 -1.03 7.92
N GLY A 226 -19.97 -0.94 9.14
CA GLY A 226 -19.41 -2.07 9.88
C GLY A 226 -17.88 -2.14 9.94
N VAL A 227 -17.15 -1.21 9.29
CA VAL A 227 -15.69 -1.16 9.39
C VAL A 227 -15.27 -0.74 10.81
N LYS A 228 -14.40 -1.53 11.44
CA LYS A 228 -13.99 -1.27 12.84
C LYS A 228 -13.07 -0.06 12.98
N ASN A 229 -12.11 0.08 12.07
CA ASN A 229 -11.13 1.18 12.08
C ASN A 229 -11.05 1.80 10.69
N VAL A 230 -11.35 3.08 10.56
CA VAL A 230 -11.23 3.86 9.33
C VAL A 230 -10.00 4.75 9.44
N LEU A 231 -9.00 4.50 8.61
CA LEU A 231 -7.68 5.13 8.61
C LEU A 231 -7.51 5.96 7.33
N VAL A 232 -7.76 7.25 7.40
CA VAL A 232 -7.69 8.17 6.25
C VAL A 232 -6.28 8.75 6.13
N THR A 233 -5.62 8.53 4.99
CA THR A 233 -4.33 9.16 4.68
C THR A 233 -4.56 10.48 3.93
N MET A 234 -3.91 11.57 4.37
CA MET A 234 -4.15 12.94 3.89
C MET A 234 -2.84 13.58 3.39
N GLY A 235 -2.00 12.80 2.73
CA GLY A 235 -0.74 13.27 2.15
C GLY A 235 0.12 14.04 3.15
N SER A 236 0.40 15.31 2.86
CA SER A 236 1.21 16.17 3.75
C SER A 236 0.51 16.56 5.05
N ALA A 237 -0.79 16.38 5.16
CA ALA A 237 -1.55 16.60 6.39
C ALA A 237 -1.46 15.40 7.37
N GLY A 238 -0.88 14.26 6.94
CA GLY A 238 -0.69 13.10 7.81
C GLY A 238 -1.80 12.06 7.71
N ALA A 239 -2.22 11.47 8.82
CA ALA A 239 -3.25 10.44 8.84
C ALA A 239 -4.20 10.61 10.03
N PHE A 240 -5.46 10.23 9.80
CA PHE A 240 -6.54 10.24 10.77
C PHE A 240 -7.14 8.84 10.90
N LEU A 241 -7.33 8.37 12.12
CA LEU A 241 -7.99 7.10 12.40
C LEU A 241 -9.20 7.33 13.31
N SER A 242 -10.33 6.70 12.96
CA SER A 242 -11.54 6.66 13.77
C SER A 242 -11.92 5.21 14.08
N ASN A 243 -12.12 4.89 15.37
CA ASN A 243 -12.54 3.59 15.86
C ASN A 243 -13.40 3.72 17.13
N ASP A 244 -13.68 2.61 17.84
CA ASP A 244 -14.47 2.60 19.08
C ASP A 244 -13.73 3.21 20.28
N GLU A 245 -12.40 3.27 20.24
CA GLU A 245 -11.58 3.88 21.29
C GLU A 245 -11.51 5.41 21.15
N GLY A 246 -11.85 5.95 19.96
CA GLY A 246 -11.85 7.38 19.70
C GLY A 246 -11.29 7.77 18.35
N GLU A 247 -10.74 8.97 18.30
CA GLU A 247 -10.12 9.57 17.13
C GLU A 247 -8.64 9.82 17.40
N PHE A 248 -7.80 9.42 16.45
CA PHE A 248 -6.35 9.57 16.52
C PHE A 248 -5.87 10.33 15.28
N TYR A 249 -5.08 11.35 15.49
CA TYR A 249 -4.48 12.12 14.41
C TYR A 249 -2.96 12.15 14.56
N GLY A 250 -2.28 11.77 13.48
CA GLY A 250 -0.82 11.88 13.39
C GLY A 250 -0.42 12.82 12.26
N PRO A 251 0.25 13.95 12.55
CA PRO A 251 0.75 14.83 11.50
C PRO A 251 1.86 14.15 10.68
N CYS A 252 2.00 14.54 9.41
CA CYS A 252 3.12 14.10 8.59
C CYS A 252 4.45 14.64 9.18
N ALA A 253 5.55 13.91 8.95
CA ALA A 253 6.86 14.35 9.37
C ALA A 253 7.25 15.65 8.64
N THR A 254 7.66 16.67 9.41
CA THR A 254 8.07 17.97 8.86
C THR A 254 9.52 17.95 8.34
N GLY A 255 9.86 18.90 7.46
CA GLY A 255 11.22 19.09 6.95
C GLY A 255 11.68 17.99 5.98
N VAL A 256 10.76 17.23 5.39
CA VAL A 256 11.06 16.20 4.39
C VAL A 256 11.13 16.83 3.00
N LYS A 257 12.25 16.63 2.30
CA LYS A 257 12.35 16.98 0.89
C LYS A 257 11.75 15.84 0.06
N VAL A 258 10.59 16.06 -0.52
CA VAL A 258 9.95 15.07 -1.38
C VAL A 258 10.73 14.95 -2.69
N ALA A 259 11.24 13.74 -2.97
CA ALA A 259 11.87 13.38 -4.23
C ALA A 259 10.86 12.68 -5.16
N ASP A 260 10.07 11.76 -4.61
CA ASP A 260 9.06 10.98 -5.34
C ASP A 260 7.96 10.53 -4.35
N PRO A 261 6.67 10.87 -4.58
CA PRO A 261 5.58 10.44 -3.70
C PRO A 261 5.13 8.98 -3.92
N THR A 262 5.70 8.29 -4.92
CA THR A 262 5.31 6.92 -5.28
C THR A 262 5.50 5.98 -4.09
N ALA A 263 4.55 5.07 -3.89
CA ALA A 263 4.52 4.07 -2.81
C ALA A 263 4.48 4.65 -1.37
N ALA A 264 4.22 5.96 -1.18
CA ALA A 264 4.05 6.54 0.17
C ALA A 264 2.91 5.86 0.95
N GLY A 265 1.75 5.70 0.30
CA GLY A 265 0.59 5.00 0.89
C GLY A 265 0.88 3.53 1.17
N ASP A 266 1.56 2.84 0.25
CA ASP A 266 1.93 1.43 0.44
C ASP A 266 2.88 1.25 1.62
N SER A 267 3.89 2.13 1.72
CA SER A 267 4.84 2.08 2.84
C SER A 267 4.15 2.41 4.17
N PHE A 268 3.20 3.35 4.17
CA PHE A 268 2.38 3.66 5.33
C PHE A 268 1.57 2.43 5.78
N VAL A 269 0.85 1.77 4.85
CA VAL A 269 0.04 0.57 5.16
C VAL A 269 0.90 -0.58 5.68
N GLY A 270 2.03 -0.87 5.02
CA GLY A 270 2.96 -1.91 5.48
C GLY A 270 3.50 -1.64 6.89
N ALA A 271 3.86 -0.38 7.18
CA ALA A 271 4.33 0.03 8.49
C ALA A 271 3.22 0.01 9.55
N PHE A 272 2.02 0.48 9.21
CA PHE A 272 0.85 0.45 10.09
C PHE A 272 0.53 -0.98 10.51
N CYS A 273 0.40 -1.90 9.56
CA CYS A 273 0.09 -3.31 9.84
C CYS A 273 1.19 -3.98 10.69
N THR A 274 2.46 -3.67 10.41
CA THR A 274 3.59 -4.16 11.22
C THR A 274 3.48 -3.68 12.66
N GLY A 275 3.22 -2.38 12.89
CA GLY A 275 3.06 -1.81 14.23
C GLY A 275 1.84 -2.35 14.97
N ALA A 276 0.71 -2.56 14.27
CA ALA A 276 -0.50 -3.16 14.84
C ALA A 276 -0.24 -4.58 15.35
N CYS A 277 0.51 -5.39 14.59
CA CYS A 277 0.91 -6.74 15.02
C CYS A 277 1.93 -6.75 16.17
N CYS A 278 2.70 -5.67 16.34
CA CYS A 278 3.57 -5.51 17.52
C CYS A 278 2.79 -5.12 18.78
N GLY A 279 1.50 -4.80 18.67
CA GLY A 279 0.65 -4.40 19.79
C GLY A 279 0.96 -3.00 20.32
N TRP A 280 1.49 -2.10 19.47
CA TRP A 280 1.69 -0.70 19.85
C TRP A 280 0.34 0.03 19.96
N ASP A 281 0.30 1.13 20.71
CA ASP A 281 -0.86 2.01 20.74
C ASP A 281 -1.05 2.76 19.41
N MET A 282 -2.28 3.21 19.12
CA MET A 282 -2.62 3.81 17.83
C MET A 282 -1.82 5.07 17.49
N GLU A 283 -1.50 5.90 18.48
CA GLU A 283 -0.70 7.11 18.25
C GLU A 283 0.73 6.74 17.81
N THR A 284 1.30 5.75 18.46
CA THR A 284 2.63 5.21 18.13
C THR A 284 2.64 4.57 16.74
N ILE A 285 1.62 3.78 16.39
CA ILE A 285 1.48 3.16 15.07
C ILE A 285 1.40 4.22 13.98
N ILE A 286 0.50 5.21 14.12
CA ILE A 286 0.31 6.26 13.11
C ILE A 286 1.59 7.10 12.96
N ARG A 287 2.25 7.46 14.06
CA ARG A 287 3.52 8.21 14.05
C ARG A 287 4.62 7.43 13.32
N PHE A 288 4.77 6.14 13.60
CA PHE A 288 5.75 5.27 12.94
C PHE A 288 5.45 5.12 11.45
N ALA A 289 4.20 4.89 11.08
CA ALA A 289 3.76 4.75 9.67
C ALA A 289 3.96 6.06 8.89
N ASN A 290 3.57 7.21 9.43
CA ASN A 290 3.83 8.52 8.82
C ASN A 290 5.33 8.78 8.62
N HIS A 291 6.15 8.37 9.59
CA HIS A 291 7.59 8.55 9.49
C HIS A 291 8.20 7.62 8.43
N THR A 292 7.74 6.38 8.35
CA THR A 292 8.14 5.42 7.30
C THR A 292 7.80 5.97 5.91
N ALA A 293 6.58 6.48 5.72
CA ALA A 293 6.16 7.13 4.48
C ALA A 293 7.03 8.37 4.15
N ALA A 294 7.40 9.16 5.16
CA ALA A 294 8.27 10.31 4.99
C ALA A 294 9.69 9.95 4.51
N VAL A 295 10.25 8.83 5.00
CA VAL A 295 11.52 8.31 4.47
C VAL A 295 11.34 7.82 3.04
N THR A 296 10.24 7.14 2.73
CA THR A 296 9.92 6.67 1.38
C THR A 296 9.90 7.82 0.38
N VAL A 297 9.13 8.88 0.62
CA VAL A 297 8.99 10.01 -0.33
C VAL A 297 10.27 10.82 -0.51
N SER A 298 11.26 10.68 0.37
CA SER A 298 12.57 11.33 0.25
C SER A 298 13.50 10.65 -0.77
N ARG A 299 13.08 9.52 -1.34
CA ARG A 299 13.84 8.66 -2.26
C ARG A 299 13.06 8.44 -3.55
N MET A 300 13.76 8.03 -4.62
CA MET A 300 13.16 7.80 -5.94
C MET A 300 12.63 6.38 -6.10
N GLY A 301 11.53 6.23 -6.82
CA GLY A 301 10.93 4.96 -7.23
C GLY A 301 9.98 4.36 -6.20
N ALA A 302 9.25 3.29 -6.58
CA ALA A 302 8.34 2.55 -5.72
C ALA A 302 9.11 1.65 -4.72
N MET A 303 9.28 0.37 -5.00
CA MET A 303 10.00 -0.55 -4.10
C MET A 303 11.43 -0.10 -3.72
N PRO A 304 12.23 0.51 -4.61
CA PRO A 304 13.57 0.99 -4.23
C PRO A 304 13.56 2.05 -3.12
N SER A 305 12.49 2.84 -2.99
CA SER A 305 12.37 3.89 -2.00
C SER A 305 12.00 3.40 -0.60
N LEU A 306 11.39 2.21 -0.50
CA LEU A 306 10.90 1.65 0.76
C LEU A 306 12.05 1.46 1.78
N PRO A 307 11.96 2.03 2.99
CA PRO A 307 13.04 1.97 3.98
C PRO A 307 13.11 0.64 4.73
N THR A 308 14.29 0.34 5.25
CA THR A 308 14.49 -0.70 6.27
C THR A 308 14.11 -0.17 7.66
N LEU A 309 13.91 -1.09 8.62
CA LEU A 309 13.66 -0.73 10.02
C LEU A 309 14.72 0.23 10.57
N GLU A 310 16.00 -0.07 10.32
CA GLU A 310 17.13 0.76 10.75
C GLU A 310 17.02 2.19 10.22
N MET A 311 16.73 2.38 8.94
CA MET A 311 16.53 3.70 8.32
C MET A 311 15.39 4.48 8.97
N VAL A 312 14.29 3.80 9.32
CA VAL A 312 13.15 4.42 10.01
C VAL A 312 13.54 4.82 11.42
N GLU A 313 14.18 3.92 12.19
CA GLU A 313 14.66 4.21 13.55
C GLU A 313 15.64 5.41 13.58
N GLU A 314 16.62 5.42 12.67
CA GLU A 314 17.58 6.52 12.55
C GLU A 314 16.90 7.84 12.18
N GLY A 315 15.98 7.80 11.23
CA GLY A 315 15.21 8.97 10.82
C GLY A 315 14.33 9.52 11.95
N MET A 316 13.72 8.68 12.77
CA MET A 316 12.94 9.09 13.96
C MET A 316 13.86 9.75 15.00
N LYS A 317 14.99 9.11 15.33
CA LYS A 317 15.98 9.65 16.28
C LYS A 317 16.52 11.01 15.82
N ALA A 318 16.85 11.15 14.54
CA ALA A 318 17.34 12.40 13.96
C ALA A 318 16.33 13.57 14.07
N ARG A 319 15.05 13.27 14.23
CA ARG A 319 13.96 14.24 14.44
C ARG A 319 13.53 14.38 15.91
N GLY A 320 14.24 13.74 16.83
CA GLY A 320 13.90 13.76 18.25
C GLY A 320 12.61 13.03 18.61
N LEU A 321 12.17 12.10 17.73
CA LEU A 321 11.00 11.28 17.97
C LEU A 321 11.37 10.02 18.76
N GLU A 322 10.48 9.58 19.63
CA GLU A 322 10.60 8.32 20.34
C GLU A 322 10.42 7.15 19.36
N VAL A 323 11.38 6.23 19.37
CA VAL A 323 11.31 4.98 18.60
C VAL A 323 10.56 3.95 19.44
N PRO A 324 9.51 3.29 18.88
CA PRO A 324 8.80 2.26 19.61
C PRO A 324 9.68 1.04 19.90
N ASP A 325 9.23 0.15 20.78
CA ASP A 325 9.93 -1.12 21.01
C ASP A 325 9.84 -2.00 19.75
N THR A 326 10.97 -2.11 19.06
CA THR A 326 11.12 -2.89 17.82
C THR A 326 11.78 -4.26 18.05
N SER A 327 11.86 -4.72 19.29
CA SER A 327 12.53 -5.99 19.64
C SER A 327 11.91 -7.22 18.94
N ALA A 328 10.61 -7.19 18.63
CA ALA A 328 9.92 -8.25 17.88
C ALA A 328 10.29 -8.29 16.39
N LEU A 329 10.88 -7.22 15.87
CA LEU A 329 11.20 -7.03 14.46
C LEU A 329 12.67 -7.32 14.10
N LYS A 330 13.49 -7.60 15.12
CA LYS A 330 14.95 -7.83 14.99
C LYS A 330 15.38 -9.30 15.01
#